data_99818d1fb4874931e67df6be56b4a7e8
#
_entry.id   99818d1fb4874931e67df6be56b4a7e8
#
_cell.length_a   1.000
_cell.length_b   1.000
_cell.length_c   1.000
_cell.angle_alpha   90.00
_cell.angle_beta   90.00
_cell.angle_gamma   90.00
#
_symmetry.space_group_name_H-M   'P 1'
#
loop_
_entity.id
_entity.type
_entity.pdbx_description
1 polymer ?
#
loop_
_entity_poly.entity_id
_entity_poly.type
_entity_poly.pdbx_seq_one_letter_code
_entity_poly.pdbx_strand_id
1 'polypeptide(L)'
;MITKRDLLRSAAIGALVAATASSTAVIAQDKAEWPSPLEAKDVAEEGFIYGLPLVMNYAVMQEFAVNRDSGQFKAPFNEINNMHQVASPEDTAIITPNSDTPYSILWLDLRAEPVVVSVPAVDKERYYSVQLIDGNTYNFGYIGSRATGTAPGSYLVVGPDWKGEKPKGIKQVFRSTTPFVFANFRTQLINVEDMPNVEKVQAGYKAQPLSAFLKQPAPTAAPEIAFVPATTAGIKDNFVQYLDAALQFVPETPRDQAIRAKLATIGIGPGKTFEFKELSLEHKAEMLIGMKLGDDKINKWLASGNKPINGWNVSSLLGDEAFYNGDWLRRAGAAKAGLYGNDAVEAMYPFTRTDATGEPLDGSKHKYTLTFPPGQLPPVNAFWSVTMYDGKSQFLVKNPINRYLINSPMLPGMKTAPDGSLTLYIQKDNPGAGKEANWLPAPDGAIYLVMRLYWPKTTPPSILPAGKGTWQPPGVKWVS
;
A
#
# COMPACT_ATOMS: atom_id res chain seq x y z
N MET A 1 -10.75 -4.01 13.39
CA MET A 1 -11.52 -5.09 14.04
C MET A 1 -12.68 -4.46 14.78
N ILE A 2 -13.90 -4.76 14.35
CA ILE A 2 -15.12 -4.35 15.09
C ILE A 2 -15.23 -5.27 16.30
N THR A 3 -15.23 -4.71 17.50
CA THR A 3 -15.31 -5.49 18.74
C THR A 3 -16.76 -5.87 19.09
N LYS A 4 -16.94 -6.90 19.98
CA LYS A 4 -18.28 -7.26 20.50
C LYS A 4 -19.07 -6.07 21.10
N ARG A 5 -18.38 -5.01 21.51
CA ARG A 5 -19.02 -3.76 21.99
C ARG A 5 -19.71 -2.97 20.88
N ASP A 6 -19.19 -3.07 19.63
CA ASP A 6 -19.78 -2.37 18.48
C ASP A 6 -21.08 -3.06 18.02
N LEU A 7 -21.18 -4.40 18.19
CA LEU A 7 -22.40 -5.14 17.91
C LEU A 7 -23.56 -4.79 18.88
N LEU A 8 -23.24 -4.52 20.16
CA LEU A 8 -24.25 -4.15 21.15
C LEU A 8 -24.81 -2.73 20.94
N ARG A 9 -24.03 -1.84 20.34
CA ARG A 9 -24.51 -0.50 19.96
C ARG A 9 -25.46 -0.54 18.76
N SER A 10 -25.25 -1.45 17.82
CA SER A 10 -26.18 -1.66 16.70
C SER A 10 -27.50 -2.30 17.12
N ALA A 11 -27.49 -3.15 18.16
CA ALA A 11 -28.71 -3.73 18.71
C ALA A 11 -29.55 -2.71 19.51
N ALA A 12 -28.94 -1.66 20.08
CA ALA A 12 -29.66 -0.61 20.81
C ALA A 12 -30.47 0.32 19.87
N ILE A 13 -30.09 0.41 18.58
CA ILE A 13 -30.85 1.20 17.59
C ILE A 13 -32.14 0.49 17.18
N GLY A 14 -32.15 -0.85 17.17
CA GLY A 14 -33.35 -1.64 16.87
C GLY A 14 -34.43 -1.60 17.94
N ALA A 15 -34.06 -1.32 19.20
CA ALA A 15 -35.02 -1.28 20.32
C ALA A 15 -35.69 0.09 20.54
N LEU A 16 -35.18 1.16 19.91
CA LEU A 16 -35.76 2.52 20.03
C LEU A 16 -36.88 2.82 19.02
N VAL A 17 -37.11 1.94 18.04
CA VAL A 17 -38.16 2.12 17.01
C VAL A 17 -39.55 1.72 17.49
N ALA A 18 -39.67 1.00 18.64
CA ALA A 18 -40.96 0.50 19.14
C ALA A 18 -41.72 1.42 20.14
N ALA A 19 -41.17 2.60 20.48
CA ALA A 19 -41.69 3.38 21.62
C ALA A 19 -42.15 4.81 21.33
N THR A 20 -42.21 5.30 20.09
CA THR A 20 -42.73 6.64 19.78
C THR A 20 -43.57 6.68 18.51
N ALA A 21 -44.71 5.98 18.58
CA ALA A 21 -45.81 6.24 17.64
C ALA A 21 -46.64 7.37 18.20
N SER A 22 -46.27 8.62 18.06
CA SER A 22 -47.12 9.83 18.04
C SER A 22 -46.23 11.08 18.08
N SER A 23 -45.72 11.50 16.93
CA SER A 23 -45.47 12.93 16.62
C SER A 23 -44.98 13.08 15.19
N THR A 24 -45.76 13.77 14.38
CA THR A 24 -45.41 14.40 13.12
C THR A 24 -44.27 13.77 12.35
N ALA A 25 -44.58 12.88 11.43
CA ALA A 25 -43.67 12.41 10.39
C ALA A 25 -43.17 13.64 9.61
N VAL A 26 -41.97 14.10 9.92
CA VAL A 26 -41.15 14.77 8.92
C VAL A 26 -40.79 13.66 7.96
N ILE A 27 -41.59 13.50 6.93
CA ILE A 27 -41.27 12.65 5.78
C ILE A 27 -40.03 13.28 5.18
N ALA A 28 -38.86 12.72 5.47
CA ALA A 28 -37.71 12.91 4.62
C ALA A 28 -38.18 12.43 3.24
N GLN A 29 -38.33 13.34 2.31
CA GLN A 29 -38.65 13.02 0.94
C GLN A 29 -37.44 12.26 0.39
N ASP A 30 -37.49 10.90 0.41
CA ASP A 30 -36.65 10.13 -0.48
C ASP A 30 -36.91 10.66 -1.89
N LYS A 31 -35.89 11.20 -2.53
CA LYS A 31 -36.04 11.71 -3.90
C LYS A 31 -36.71 10.61 -4.73
N ALA A 32 -37.71 10.91 -5.53
CA ALA A 32 -38.54 9.95 -6.26
C ALA A 32 -37.82 9.01 -7.23
N GLU A 33 -36.48 9.04 -7.26
CA GLU A 33 -35.57 8.26 -8.11
C GLU A 33 -34.67 7.30 -7.34
N TRP A 34 -34.76 7.25 -6.01
CA TRP A 34 -33.91 6.34 -5.24
C TRP A 34 -34.39 4.90 -5.36
N PRO A 35 -33.46 3.92 -5.50
CA PRO A 35 -33.82 2.50 -5.49
C PRO A 35 -34.45 2.11 -4.13
N SER A 36 -35.14 0.96 -4.08
CA SER A 36 -35.62 0.43 -2.80
C SER A 36 -34.47 0.26 -1.79
N PRO A 37 -34.76 0.28 -0.48
CA PRO A 37 -33.71 0.08 0.54
C PRO A 37 -32.88 -1.19 0.31
N LEU A 38 -33.50 -2.28 -0.14
CA LEU A 38 -32.80 -3.54 -0.44
C LEU A 38 -31.85 -3.41 -1.64
N GLU A 39 -32.29 -2.74 -2.70
CA GLU A 39 -31.42 -2.47 -3.86
C GLU A 39 -30.29 -1.51 -3.47
N ALA A 40 -30.57 -0.49 -2.64
CA ALA A 40 -29.54 0.41 -2.11
C ALA A 40 -28.49 -0.32 -1.28
N LYS A 41 -28.88 -1.38 -0.52
CA LYS A 41 -27.96 -2.27 0.17
C LYS A 41 -27.00 -2.96 -0.78
N ASP A 42 -27.52 -3.55 -1.86
CA ASP A 42 -26.72 -4.28 -2.84
C ASP A 42 -25.74 -3.34 -3.58
N VAL A 43 -26.21 -2.12 -3.93
CA VAL A 43 -25.35 -1.08 -4.51
C VAL A 43 -24.28 -0.63 -3.50
N ALA A 44 -24.61 -0.50 -2.23
CA ALA A 44 -23.65 -0.11 -1.19
C ALA A 44 -22.59 -1.20 -0.94
N GLU A 45 -22.95 -2.48 -1.04
CA GLU A 45 -22.01 -3.60 -0.94
C GLU A 45 -21.00 -3.59 -2.10
N GLU A 46 -21.51 -3.55 -3.34
CA GLU A 46 -20.65 -3.48 -4.52
C GLU A 46 -19.82 -2.19 -4.53
N GLY A 47 -20.45 -1.07 -4.16
CA GLY A 47 -19.80 0.25 -4.07
C GLY A 47 -18.70 0.30 -3.02
N PHE A 48 -18.85 -0.43 -1.90
CA PHE A 48 -17.79 -0.54 -0.89
C PHE A 48 -16.59 -1.29 -1.44
N ILE A 49 -16.81 -2.45 -2.10
CA ILE A 49 -15.73 -3.24 -2.71
C ILE A 49 -15.01 -2.43 -3.79
N TYR A 50 -15.77 -1.80 -4.70
CA TYR A 50 -15.20 -0.97 -5.75
C TYR A 50 -14.45 0.24 -5.21
N GLY A 51 -15.04 0.92 -4.24
CA GLY A 51 -14.60 2.22 -3.75
C GLY A 51 -13.50 2.18 -2.69
N LEU A 52 -13.28 1.07 -1.99
CA LEU A 52 -12.33 1.02 -0.88
C LEU A 52 -10.93 1.53 -1.26
N PRO A 53 -10.32 1.10 -2.38
CA PRO A 53 -9.01 1.64 -2.78
C PRO A 53 -9.04 3.15 -3.07
N LEU A 54 -10.11 3.64 -3.71
CA LEU A 54 -10.29 5.05 -4.04
C LEU A 54 -10.38 5.91 -2.77
N VAL A 55 -11.19 5.46 -1.82
CA VAL A 55 -11.39 6.15 -0.52
C VAL A 55 -10.11 6.16 0.30
N MET A 56 -9.40 5.04 0.37
CA MET A 56 -8.12 4.96 1.06
C MET A 56 -7.08 5.90 0.43
N ASN A 57 -6.98 5.91 -0.90
CA ASN A 57 -6.06 6.78 -1.63
C ASN A 57 -6.40 8.26 -1.44
N TYR A 58 -7.69 8.61 -1.50
CA TYR A 58 -8.16 9.97 -1.28
C TYR A 58 -7.84 10.45 0.15
N ALA A 59 -8.09 9.63 1.16
CA ALA A 59 -7.79 9.97 2.55
C ALA A 59 -6.29 10.18 2.78
N VAL A 60 -5.43 9.33 2.21
CA VAL A 60 -3.97 9.52 2.29
C VAL A 60 -3.53 10.79 1.56
N MET A 61 -4.10 11.09 0.39
CA MET A 61 -3.83 12.34 -0.32
C MET A 61 -4.17 13.56 0.54
N GLN A 62 -5.32 13.53 1.21
CA GLN A 62 -5.75 14.61 2.11
C GLN A 62 -4.77 14.81 3.26
N GLU A 63 -4.40 13.72 3.94
CA GLU A 63 -3.47 13.78 5.08
C GLU A 63 -2.05 14.17 4.68
N PHE A 64 -1.56 13.74 3.51
CA PHE A 64 -0.16 13.93 3.11
C PHE A 64 0.09 15.23 2.35
N ALA A 65 -0.88 15.72 1.56
CA ALA A 65 -0.64 16.83 0.62
C ALA A 65 -1.60 18.02 0.77
N VAL A 66 -2.78 17.84 1.38
CA VAL A 66 -3.80 18.88 1.47
C VAL A 66 -3.91 19.46 2.88
N ASN A 67 -4.17 18.63 3.87
CA ASN A 67 -4.38 19.06 5.26
C ASN A 67 -3.03 19.24 5.99
N ARG A 68 -2.59 20.49 6.08
CA ARG A 68 -1.31 20.84 6.76
C ARG A 68 -1.30 20.51 8.26
N ASP A 69 -2.47 20.41 8.88
CA ASP A 69 -2.64 20.14 10.30
C ASP A 69 -2.87 18.64 10.61
N SER A 70 -2.76 17.78 9.63
CA SER A 70 -3.08 16.33 9.77
C SER A 70 -2.14 15.57 10.71
N GLY A 71 -1.00 16.12 11.08
CA GLY A 71 0.08 15.36 11.75
C GLY A 71 0.80 14.35 10.84
N GLN A 72 0.25 14.05 9.67
CA GLN A 72 0.84 13.21 8.63
C GLN A 72 1.29 14.00 7.40
N PHE A 73 1.13 15.31 7.40
CA PHE A 73 1.49 16.16 6.26
C PHE A 73 2.95 15.98 5.85
N LYS A 74 3.19 15.81 4.55
CA LYS A 74 4.51 15.59 3.97
C LYS A 74 4.97 16.82 3.18
N ALA A 75 4.24 17.20 2.14
CA ALA A 75 4.52 18.36 1.30
C ALA A 75 3.25 18.75 0.52
N PRO A 76 3.14 20.01 0.04
CA PRO A 76 2.12 20.38 -0.93
C PRO A 76 2.26 19.56 -2.22
N PHE A 77 1.22 19.61 -3.07
CA PHE A 77 1.32 19.03 -4.41
C PHE A 77 2.54 19.55 -5.17
N ASN A 78 3.14 18.67 -5.95
CA ASN A 78 4.31 18.92 -6.81
C ASN A 78 5.62 19.25 -6.05
N GLU A 79 5.65 19.06 -4.74
CA GLU A 79 6.84 19.18 -3.90
C GLU A 79 7.24 17.83 -3.31
N ILE A 80 8.54 17.55 -3.28
CA ILE A 80 9.09 16.30 -2.75
C ILE A 80 9.43 16.47 -1.28
N ASN A 81 8.93 15.56 -0.43
CA ASN A 81 9.39 15.39 0.94
C ASN A 81 10.35 14.21 1.04
N ASN A 82 11.58 14.43 1.41
CA ASN A 82 12.59 13.39 1.65
C ASN A 82 12.58 12.98 3.13
N MET A 83 12.38 11.69 3.39
CA MET A 83 12.47 11.11 4.73
C MET A 83 13.89 10.52 4.92
N HIS A 84 14.62 11.05 5.89
CA HIS A 84 16.00 10.65 6.20
C HIS A 84 16.08 9.59 7.30
N GLN A 85 15.09 8.71 7.33
CA GLN A 85 15.00 7.62 8.31
C GLN A 85 14.21 6.45 7.75
N VAL A 86 14.46 5.28 8.27
CA VAL A 86 13.60 4.11 8.12
C VAL A 86 12.72 3.96 9.36
N ALA A 87 11.68 3.13 9.25
CA ALA A 87 10.82 2.84 10.38
C ALA A 87 11.58 2.23 11.55
N SER A 88 11.19 2.58 12.74
CA SER A 88 11.69 2.13 14.04
C SER A 88 10.55 1.56 14.90
N PRO A 89 10.81 0.94 16.06
CA PRO A 89 9.75 0.48 16.96
C PRO A 89 8.84 1.57 17.52
N GLU A 90 9.23 2.82 17.42
CA GLU A 90 8.43 3.99 17.81
C GLU A 90 7.36 4.33 16.77
N ASP A 91 7.53 3.86 15.51
CA ASP A 91 6.61 4.11 14.41
C ASP A 91 5.44 3.11 14.46
N THR A 92 4.35 3.51 15.09
CA THR A 92 3.14 2.67 15.28
C THR A 92 1.93 3.11 14.46
N ALA A 93 2.10 4.08 13.56
CA ALA A 93 1.02 4.60 12.73
C ALA A 93 0.65 3.65 11.57
N ILE A 94 1.61 2.88 11.05
CA ILE A 94 1.43 1.97 9.92
C ILE A 94 1.96 0.59 10.32
N ILE A 95 1.16 -0.44 10.11
CA ILE A 95 1.57 -1.83 10.34
C ILE A 95 2.57 -2.29 9.28
N THR A 96 3.44 -3.23 9.64
CA THR A 96 4.44 -3.85 8.75
C THR A 96 5.35 -2.80 8.08
N PRO A 97 5.86 -1.80 8.85
CA PRO A 97 6.62 -0.70 8.27
C PRO A 97 7.91 -1.18 7.61
N ASN A 98 8.34 -0.47 6.57
CA ASN A 98 9.56 -0.80 5.82
C ASN A 98 10.79 -0.19 6.48
N SER A 99 11.78 -1.02 6.79
CA SER A 99 13.08 -0.59 7.34
C SER A 99 14.25 -0.79 6.35
N ASP A 100 13.97 -1.12 5.09
CA ASP A 100 14.98 -1.33 4.05
C ASP A 100 15.31 -0.07 3.25
N THR A 101 14.29 0.79 3.05
CA THR A 101 14.39 1.92 2.11
C THR A 101 13.76 3.17 2.71
N PRO A 102 14.53 4.24 3.00
CA PRO A 102 13.95 5.56 3.23
C PRO A 102 13.12 6.01 2.02
N TYR A 103 12.03 6.71 2.30
CA TYR A 103 11.10 7.17 1.28
C TYR A 103 11.31 8.64 0.92
N SER A 104 10.98 8.98 -0.34
CA SER A 104 10.62 10.35 -0.69
C SER A 104 9.20 10.35 -1.22
N ILE A 105 8.40 11.29 -0.75
CA ILE A 105 6.96 11.35 -0.99
C ILE A 105 6.65 12.53 -1.90
N LEU A 106 5.89 12.28 -2.96
CA LEU A 106 5.44 13.30 -3.89
C LEU A 106 4.01 13.03 -4.33
N TRP A 107 3.10 13.96 -4.07
CA TRP A 107 1.79 13.99 -4.68
C TRP A 107 1.80 14.98 -5.84
N LEU A 108 1.37 14.53 -7.01
CA LEU A 108 1.28 15.34 -8.22
C LEU A 108 -0.14 15.84 -8.45
N ASP A 109 -0.29 17.12 -8.75
CA ASP A 109 -1.46 17.72 -9.37
C ASP A 109 -1.14 18.02 -10.83
N LEU A 110 -1.75 17.27 -11.73
CA LEU A 110 -1.52 17.33 -13.18
C LEU A 110 -2.58 18.12 -13.94
N ARG A 111 -3.47 18.83 -13.23
CA ARG A 111 -4.62 19.53 -13.84
C ARG A 111 -4.22 20.73 -14.67
N ALA A 112 -3.23 21.50 -14.22
CA ALA A 112 -2.77 22.68 -14.97
C ALA A 112 -1.81 22.28 -16.10
N GLU A 113 -0.85 21.44 -15.79
CA GLU A 113 0.19 20.96 -16.73
C GLU A 113 0.86 19.67 -16.22
N PRO A 114 1.55 18.93 -17.10
CA PRO A 114 2.39 17.80 -16.69
C PRO A 114 3.53 18.21 -15.77
N VAL A 115 4.01 17.23 -15.00
CA VAL A 115 5.17 17.42 -14.12
C VAL A 115 6.33 16.54 -14.58
N VAL A 116 7.53 17.14 -14.63
CA VAL A 116 8.78 16.45 -14.91
C VAL A 116 9.37 15.96 -13.60
N VAL A 117 9.52 14.65 -13.47
CA VAL A 117 10.24 14.00 -12.38
C VAL A 117 11.65 13.67 -12.88
N SER A 118 12.66 14.24 -12.24
CA SER A 118 14.07 14.00 -12.56
C SER A 118 14.77 13.24 -11.45
N VAL A 119 15.61 12.29 -11.83
CA VAL A 119 16.41 11.47 -10.92
C VAL A 119 17.89 11.67 -11.20
N PRO A 120 18.76 11.67 -10.16
CA PRO A 120 20.20 11.78 -10.34
C PRO A 120 20.80 10.46 -10.86
N ALA A 121 22.10 10.46 -11.12
CA ALA A 121 22.85 9.21 -11.21
C ALA A 121 22.84 8.50 -9.86
N VAL A 122 22.52 7.21 -9.86
CA VAL A 122 22.55 6.34 -8.68
C VAL A 122 23.61 5.27 -8.89
N ASP A 123 24.31 4.87 -7.84
CA ASP A 123 25.27 3.78 -7.89
C ASP A 123 24.57 2.52 -8.42
N LYS A 124 25.26 1.78 -9.32
CA LYS A 124 24.72 0.56 -9.92
C LYS A 124 24.37 -0.53 -8.91
N GLU A 125 25.09 -0.57 -7.78
CA GLU A 125 24.87 -1.52 -6.71
C GLU A 125 23.76 -1.08 -5.73
N ARG A 126 23.24 0.15 -5.86
CA ARG A 126 22.16 0.67 -5.04
C ARG A 126 20.82 0.55 -5.77
N TYR A 127 19.88 -0.15 -5.17
CA TYR A 127 18.50 -0.15 -5.64
C TYR A 127 17.81 1.18 -5.33
N TYR A 128 17.08 1.70 -6.31
CA TYR A 128 16.08 2.73 -6.10
C TYR A 128 14.90 2.53 -7.05
N SER A 129 13.74 3.04 -6.67
CA SER A 129 12.56 3.08 -7.52
C SER A 129 11.69 4.30 -7.24
N VAL A 130 11.02 4.79 -8.27
CA VAL A 130 9.89 5.72 -8.17
C VAL A 130 8.67 4.98 -8.71
N GLN A 131 7.76 4.63 -7.85
CA GLN A 131 6.51 3.98 -8.17
C GLN A 131 5.46 5.06 -8.44
N LEU A 132 4.82 5.02 -9.60
CA LEU A 132 3.77 5.95 -10.01
C LEU A 132 2.42 5.28 -9.86
N ILE A 133 1.56 5.86 -9.05
CA ILE A 133 0.26 5.30 -8.64
C ILE A 133 -0.82 6.32 -8.93
N ASP A 134 -1.86 5.91 -9.65
CA ASP A 134 -2.99 6.78 -10.00
C ASP A 134 -4.07 6.83 -8.91
N GLY A 135 -5.12 7.61 -9.13
CA GLY A 135 -6.25 7.72 -8.20
C GLY A 135 -7.03 6.42 -7.99
N ASN A 136 -6.92 5.46 -8.93
CA ASN A 136 -7.49 4.13 -8.82
C ASN A 136 -6.63 3.16 -8.00
N THR A 137 -5.46 3.60 -7.53
CA THR A 137 -4.41 2.77 -6.91
C THR A 137 -3.73 1.79 -7.87
N TYR A 138 -3.80 2.03 -9.16
CA TYR A 138 -3.04 1.27 -10.14
C TYR A 138 -1.60 1.74 -10.21
N ASN A 139 -0.65 0.81 -10.23
CA ASN A 139 0.76 1.08 -10.50
C ASN A 139 0.93 1.24 -12.02
N PHE A 140 0.92 2.45 -12.54
CA PHE A 140 0.96 2.68 -13.98
C PHE A 140 2.37 2.93 -14.54
N GLY A 141 3.39 2.98 -13.68
CA GLY A 141 4.77 3.13 -14.12
C GLY A 141 5.80 3.09 -13.01
N TYR A 142 7.03 2.84 -13.43
CA TYR A 142 8.20 2.84 -12.55
C TYR A 142 9.37 3.54 -13.19
N ILE A 143 10.13 4.29 -12.40
CA ILE A 143 11.47 4.80 -12.73
C ILE A 143 12.42 4.17 -11.73
N GLY A 144 13.60 3.76 -12.12
CA GLY A 144 14.59 3.23 -11.18
C GLY A 144 15.37 2.04 -11.71
N SER A 145 16.10 1.40 -10.80
CA SER A 145 17.11 0.39 -11.12
C SER A 145 16.61 -0.68 -12.09
N ARG A 146 15.41 -1.22 -11.86
CA ARG A 146 14.78 -2.22 -12.72
C ARG A 146 14.24 -1.62 -14.02
N ALA A 147 13.46 -0.54 -13.91
CA ALA A 147 12.61 -0.08 -15.01
C ALA A 147 13.35 0.80 -16.02
N THR A 148 14.29 1.65 -15.56
CA THR A 148 14.95 2.66 -16.38
C THR A 148 16.47 2.73 -16.18
N GLY A 149 17.01 1.88 -15.30
CA GLY A 149 18.43 1.88 -14.95
C GLY A 149 18.79 2.98 -13.95
N THR A 150 20.09 3.13 -13.71
CA THR A 150 20.67 4.02 -12.70
C THR A 150 21.28 5.31 -13.24
N ALA A 151 21.21 5.53 -14.56
CA ALA A 151 21.65 6.78 -15.18
C ALA A 151 20.69 7.94 -14.89
N PRO A 152 21.18 9.17 -14.74
CA PRO A 152 20.33 10.33 -14.50
C PRO A 152 19.34 10.53 -15.66
N GLY A 153 18.16 11.02 -15.33
CA GLY A 153 17.13 11.24 -16.35
C GLY A 153 15.94 12.05 -15.88
N SER A 154 15.22 12.58 -16.87
CA SER A 154 13.98 13.31 -16.68
C SER A 154 12.84 12.57 -17.35
N TYR A 155 11.74 12.43 -16.66
CA TYR A 155 10.56 11.66 -17.04
C TYR A 155 9.33 12.55 -16.89
N LEU A 156 8.40 12.47 -17.84
CA LEU A 156 7.21 13.30 -17.84
C LEU A 156 6.01 12.49 -17.34
N VAL A 157 5.37 12.96 -16.30
CA VAL A 157 4.10 12.42 -15.82
C VAL A 157 2.98 13.33 -16.30
N VAL A 158 2.00 12.77 -17.01
CA VAL A 158 0.91 13.51 -17.63
C VAL A 158 -0.44 13.02 -17.13
N GLY A 159 -1.39 13.93 -17.00
CA GLY A 159 -2.78 13.63 -16.68
C GLY A 159 -3.56 13.07 -17.88
N PRO A 160 -4.84 12.69 -17.66
CA PRO A 160 -5.67 12.02 -18.66
C PRO A 160 -5.93 12.89 -19.92
N ASP A 161 -6.02 14.20 -19.76
CA ASP A 161 -6.40 15.12 -20.84
C ASP A 161 -5.22 15.63 -21.66
N TRP A 162 -3.98 15.33 -21.26
CA TRP A 162 -2.82 15.83 -21.96
C TRP A 162 -2.66 15.21 -23.36
N LYS A 163 -2.56 16.06 -24.40
CA LYS A 163 -2.45 15.67 -25.82
C LYS A 163 -1.11 16.01 -26.46
N GLY A 164 -0.16 16.55 -25.66
CA GLY A 164 1.14 16.96 -26.19
C GLY A 164 2.05 15.80 -26.61
N GLU A 165 3.11 16.14 -27.30
CA GLU A 165 4.17 15.20 -27.68
C GLU A 165 5.29 15.16 -26.64
N LYS A 166 6.11 14.08 -26.69
CA LYS A 166 7.25 13.95 -25.79
C LYS A 166 8.30 15.04 -26.06
N PRO A 167 8.57 15.95 -25.08
CA PRO A 167 9.55 17.01 -25.28
C PRO A 167 10.99 16.49 -25.35
N LYS A 168 11.86 17.31 -25.96
CA LYS A 168 13.32 17.05 -25.94
C LYS A 168 13.84 17.03 -24.50
N GLY A 169 14.72 16.10 -24.18
CA GLY A 169 15.29 15.93 -22.84
C GLY A 169 14.47 15.00 -21.92
N ILE A 170 13.26 14.63 -22.32
CA ILE A 170 12.43 13.65 -21.61
C ILE A 170 12.75 12.24 -22.13
N LYS A 171 13.10 11.32 -21.21
CA LYS A 171 13.38 9.92 -21.57
C LYS A 171 12.10 9.16 -21.90
N GLN A 172 11.08 9.30 -21.05
CA GLN A 172 9.81 8.58 -21.18
C GLN A 172 8.65 9.44 -20.66
N VAL A 173 7.45 9.22 -21.21
CA VAL A 173 6.19 9.81 -20.77
C VAL A 173 5.37 8.72 -20.10
N PHE A 174 4.91 8.98 -18.86
CA PHE A 174 3.98 8.15 -18.11
C PHE A 174 2.61 8.82 -18.10
N ARG A 175 1.57 8.09 -18.52
CA ARG A 175 0.20 8.61 -18.60
C ARG A 175 -0.62 8.08 -17.45
N SER A 176 -1.09 8.98 -16.61
CA SER A 176 -2.05 8.67 -15.55
C SER A 176 -3.48 8.70 -16.10
N THR A 177 -4.34 7.83 -15.58
CA THR A 177 -5.78 7.87 -15.83
C THR A 177 -6.50 8.91 -14.97
N THR A 178 -5.81 9.49 -13.99
CA THR A 178 -6.35 10.47 -13.04
C THR A 178 -5.48 11.72 -12.95
N PRO A 179 -6.04 12.89 -12.59
CA PRO A 179 -5.29 14.13 -12.45
C PRO A 179 -4.36 14.16 -11.23
N PHE A 180 -4.67 13.40 -10.17
CA PHE A 180 -3.82 13.29 -9.00
C PHE A 180 -3.07 11.97 -9.01
N VAL A 181 -1.76 12.02 -8.71
CA VAL A 181 -0.86 10.88 -8.75
C VAL A 181 0.00 10.85 -7.52
N PHE A 182 0.16 9.69 -6.93
CA PHE A 182 1.13 9.44 -5.89
C PHE A 182 2.41 8.86 -6.49
N ALA A 183 3.55 9.53 -6.27
CA ALA A 183 4.87 9.04 -6.61
C ALA A 183 5.62 8.68 -5.32
N ASN A 184 5.86 7.39 -5.12
CA ASN A 184 6.56 6.87 -3.96
C ASN A 184 7.98 6.45 -4.33
N PHE A 185 8.96 7.20 -3.84
CA PHE A 185 10.38 6.91 -4.06
C PHE A 185 10.90 6.01 -2.95
N ARG A 186 11.65 5.00 -3.33
CA ARG A 186 12.40 4.12 -2.43
C ARG A 186 13.87 4.18 -2.77
N THR A 187 14.70 4.49 -1.80
CA THR A 187 16.16 4.48 -1.95
C THR A 187 16.74 3.48 -0.95
N GLN A 188 17.46 2.48 -1.43
CA GLN A 188 18.03 1.44 -0.56
C GLN A 188 18.98 2.04 0.48
N LEU A 189 18.78 1.66 1.73
CA LEU A 189 19.71 1.87 2.84
C LEU A 189 20.50 0.58 3.06
N ILE A 190 21.81 0.62 2.90
CA ILE A 190 22.67 -0.57 3.04
C ILE A 190 22.87 -0.91 4.53
N ASN A 191 23.15 0.10 5.34
CA ASN A 191 23.27 0.06 6.80
C ASN A 191 23.06 1.48 7.36
N VAL A 192 23.13 1.66 8.67
CA VAL A 192 22.89 2.95 9.31
C VAL A 192 23.91 4.02 8.88
N GLU A 193 25.15 3.63 8.68
CA GLU A 193 26.26 4.52 8.29
C GLU A 193 26.11 5.00 6.84
N ASP A 194 25.28 4.36 6.03
CA ASP A 194 25.02 4.68 4.63
C ASP A 194 23.99 5.82 4.44
N MET A 195 23.35 6.30 5.51
CA MET A 195 22.33 7.34 5.41
C MET A 195 22.79 8.60 4.65
N PRO A 196 24.02 9.13 4.83
CA PRO A 196 24.49 10.27 4.05
C PRO A 196 24.50 10.03 2.52
N ASN A 197 24.73 8.81 2.08
CA ASN A 197 24.65 8.47 0.65
C ASN A 197 23.20 8.41 0.15
N VAL A 198 22.27 7.92 0.98
CA VAL A 198 20.83 7.98 0.70
C VAL A 198 20.37 9.43 0.56
N GLU A 199 20.71 10.29 1.51
CA GLU A 199 20.39 11.72 1.50
C GLU A 199 20.92 12.42 0.25
N LYS A 200 22.14 12.08 -0.18
CA LYS A 200 22.73 12.60 -1.41
C LYS A 200 21.92 12.21 -2.66
N VAL A 201 21.42 10.98 -2.71
CA VAL A 201 20.54 10.54 -3.81
C VAL A 201 19.21 11.27 -3.74
N GLN A 202 18.60 11.34 -2.55
CA GLN A 202 17.32 12.00 -2.34
C GLN A 202 17.37 13.50 -2.68
N ALA A 203 18.45 14.19 -2.34
CA ALA A 203 18.68 15.58 -2.71
C ALA A 203 18.76 15.84 -4.23
N GLY A 204 19.04 14.79 -4.99
CA GLY A 204 19.06 14.82 -6.46
C GLY A 204 17.70 14.61 -7.12
N TYR A 205 16.68 14.15 -6.38
CA TYR A 205 15.31 14.03 -6.90
C TYR A 205 14.69 15.42 -7.08
N LYS A 206 14.03 15.63 -8.22
CA LYS A 206 13.37 16.91 -8.53
C LYS A 206 12.02 16.66 -9.18
N ALA A 207 11.06 17.51 -8.80
CA ALA A 207 9.76 17.63 -9.47
C ALA A 207 9.59 19.07 -9.90
N GLN A 208 9.22 19.30 -11.15
CA GLN A 208 8.98 20.66 -11.67
C GLN A 208 7.92 20.64 -12.77
N PRO A 209 7.11 21.69 -12.91
CA PRO A 209 6.16 21.82 -14.01
C PRO A 209 6.87 21.72 -15.38
N LEU A 210 6.17 21.22 -16.38
CA LEU A 210 6.72 21.08 -17.74
C LEU A 210 7.15 22.44 -18.32
N SER A 211 6.35 23.48 -18.09
CA SER A 211 6.67 24.85 -18.52
C SER A 211 8.02 25.33 -17.97
N ALA A 212 8.27 25.10 -16.68
CA ALA A 212 9.56 25.43 -16.03
C ALA A 212 10.73 24.62 -16.60
N PHE A 213 10.53 23.32 -16.88
CA PHE A 213 11.53 22.47 -17.51
C PHE A 213 11.90 22.97 -18.91
N LEU A 214 10.91 23.43 -19.69
CA LEU A 214 11.09 23.97 -21.04
C LEU A 214 11.48 25.44 -21.07
N LYS A 215 11.54 26.12 -19.91
CA LYS A 215 11.75 27.57 -19.78
C LYS A 215 10.70 28.37 -20.58
N GLN A 216 9.46 27.97 -20.48
CA GLN A 216 8.30 28.59 -21.11
C GLN A 216 7.39 29.22 -20.04
N PRO A 217 6.52 30.17 -20.41
CA PRO A 217 5.52 30.69 -19.50
C PRO A 217 4.61 29.56 -18.97
N ALA A 218 4.28 29.62 -17.68
CA ALA A 218 3.32 28.70 -17.08
C ALA A 218 1.93 28.89 -17.71
N PRO A 219 1.16 27.81 -17.92
CA PRO A 219 -0.23 27.92 -18.30
C PRO A 219 -1.07 28.52 -17.17
N THR A 220 -2.34 28.80 -17.46
CA THR A 220 -3.30 29.21 -16.42
C THR A 220 -3.36 28.16 -15.32
N ALA A 221 -3.30 28.60 -14.08
CA ALA A 221 -3.43 27.69 -12.92
C ALA A 221 -4.77 26.95 -12.96
N ALA A 222 -4.77 25.71 -12.51
CA ALA A 222 -6.02 24.97 -12.35
C ALA A 222 -6.91 25.65 -11.29
N PRO A 223 -8.24 25.55 -11.42
CA PRO A 223 -9.16 26.08 -10.40
C PRO A 223 -8.87 25.48 -9.02
N GLU A 224 -9.04 26.30 -7.98
CA GLU A 224 -8.99 25.80 -6.62
C GLU A 224 -10.08 24.75 -6.37
N ILE A 225 -9.75 23.77 -5.54
CA ILE A 225 -10.69 22.71 -5.13
C ILE A 225 -11.02 22.90 -3.66
N ALA A 226 -12.31 23.01 -3.38
CA ALA A 226 -12.82 22.83 -2.03
C ALA A 226 -12.90 21.31 -1.75
N PHE A 227 -11.78 20.73 -1.34
CA PHE A 227 -11.74 19.30 -1.02
C PHE A 227 -12.65 18.98 0.17
N VAL A 228 -13.37 17.88 0.08
CA VAL A 228 -14.03 17.27 1.25
C VAL A 228 -12.95 16.73 2.18
N PRO A 229 -12.85 17.24 3.41
CA PRO A 229 -11.84 16.77 4.35
C PRO A 229 -11.98 15.28 4.62
N ALA A 230 -10.88 14.54 4.52
CA ALA A 230 -10.85 13.11 4.77
C ALA A 230 -9.61 12.70 5.54
N THR A 231 -9.76 11.66 6.37
CA THR A 231 -8.67 11.04 7.10
C THR A 231 -8.75 9.51 7.00
N THR A 232 -7.64 8.83 7.10
CA THR A 232 -7.59 7.37 7.12
C THR A 232 -8.40 6.79 8.30
N ALA A 233 -8.37 7.45 9.45
CA ALA A 233 -9.17 7.07 10.61
C ALA A 233 -10.69 7.27 10.38
N GLY A 234 -11.06 8.28 9.60
CA GLY A 234 -12.45 8.64 9.30
C GLY A 234 -13.13 7.76 8.25
N ILE A 235 -12.40 6.88 7.56
CA ILE A 235 -12.94 6.05 6.47
C ILE A 235 -14.14 5.21 6.94
N LYS A 236 -14.05 4.64 8.13
CA LYS A 236 -15.10 3.77 8.70
C LYS A 236 -16.46 4.48 8.81
N ASP A 237 -16.45 5.75 9.20
CA ASP A 237 -17.66 6.50 9.52
C ASP A 237 -18.17 7.35 8.35
N ASN A 238 -17.30 7.66 7.37
CA ASN A 238 -17.60 8.61 6.27
C ASN A 238 -17.32 8.00 4.88
N PHE A 239 -17.32 6.67 4.77
CA PHE A 239 -16.91 5.98 3.55
C PHE A 239 -17.61 6.50 2.30
N VAL A 240 -18.95 6.61 2.34
CA VAL A 240 -19.75 7.00 1.16
C VAL A 240 -19.46 8.44 0.75
N GLN A 241 -19.36 9.35 1.72
CA GLN A 241 -19.00 10.74 1.47
C GLN A 241 -17.59 10.87 0.86
N TYR A 242 -16.64 10.08 1.37
CA TYR A 242 -15.27 10.05 0.82
C TYR A 242 -15.23 9.42 -0.57
N LEU A 243 -16.06 8.41 -0.82
CA LEU A 243 -16.19 7.81 -2.14
C LEU A 243 -16.73 8.82 -3.14
N ASP A 244 -17.81 9.52 -2.81
CA ASP A 244 -18.39 10.57 -3.65
C ASP A 244 -17.35 11.66 -3.98
N ALA A 245 -16.62 12.12 -2.95
CA ALA A 245 -15.55 13.09 -3.12
C ALA A 245 -14.41 12.57 -4.02
N ALA A 246 -13.95 11.34 -3.81
CA ALA A 246 -12.88 10.74 -4.62
C ALA A 246 -13.29 10.61 -6.10
N LEU A 247 -14.54 10.24 -6.35
CA LEU A 247 -15.06 10.04 -7.70
C LEU A 247 -15.14 11.32 -8.55
N GLN A 248 -15.09 12.51 -7.92
CA GLN A 248 -14.99 13.78 -8.66
C GLN A 248 -13.65 13.90 -9.43
N PHE A 249 -12.63 13.15 -9.01
CA PHE A 249 -11.27 13.23 -9.56
C PHE A 249 -10.83 11.95 -10.27
N VAL A 250 -11.70 10.96 -10.37
CA VAL A 250 -11.40 9.69 -11.04
C VAL A 250 -12.31 9.55 -12.26
N PRO A 251 -11.82 9.85 -13.47
CA PRO A 251 -12.60 9.71 -14.70
C PRO A 251 -13.13 8.29 -14.86
N GLU A 252 -14.36 8.19 -15.38
CA GLU A 252 -14.97 6.90 -15.69
C GLU A 252 -14.23 6.22 -16.85
N THR A 253 -14.03 4.92 -16.73
CA THR A 253 -13.48 4.07 -17.79
C THR A 253 -14.52 3.07 -18.27
N PRO A 254 -14.36 2.46 -19.47
CA PRO A 254 -15.29 1.44 -19.95
C PRO A 254 -15.46 0.25 -18.98
N ARG A 255 -14.47 0.00 -18.12
CA ARG A 255 -14.51 -1.13 -17.17
C ARG A 255 -15.38 -0.86 -15.94
N ASP A 256 -15.44 0.39 -15.51
CA ASP A 256 -16.17 0.75 -14.28
C ASP A 256 -17.53 1.42 -14.56
N GLN A 257 -17.88 1.59 -15.83
CA GLN A 257 -19.14 2.19 -16.26
C GLN A 257 -20.37 1.57 -15.58
N ALA A 258 -20.42 0.23 -15.48
CA ALA A 258 -21.57 -0.45 -14.89
C ALA A 258 -21.70 -0.17 -13.38
N ILE A 259 -20.61 -0.21 -12.62
CA ILE A 259 -20.65 0.12 -11.19
C ILE A 259 -20.89 1.60 -10.95
N ARG A 260 -20.34 2.48 -11.80
CA ARG A 260 -20.61 3.92 -11.75
C ARG A 260 -22.07 4.23 -11.98
N ALA A 261 -22.72 3.59 -12.95
CA ALA A 261 -24.14 3.73 -13.18
C ALA A 261 -24.97 3.30 -11.96
N LYS A 262 -24.61 2.19 -11.29
CA LYS A 262 -25.26 1.76 -10.05
C LYS A 262 -25.07 2.80 -8.93
N LEU A 263 -23.86 3.29 -8.72
CA LEU A 263 -23.58 4.33 -7.71
C LEU A 263 -24.36 5.61 -7.97
N ALA A 264 -24.54 5.99 -9.24
CA ALA A 264 -25.33 7.15 -9.61
C ALA A 264 -26.80 7.04 -9.19
N THR A 265 -27.39 5.82 -9.10
CA THR A 265 -28.77 5.62 -8.64
C THR A 265 -28.96 5.97 -7.15
N ILE A 266 -27.91 5.93 -6.37
CA ILE A 266 -27.90 6.34 -4.97
C ILE A 266 -27.22 7.70 -4.76
N GLY A 267 -27.09 8.51 -5.82
CA GLY A 267 -26.60 9.87 -5.75
C GLY A 267 -25.09 10.03 -5.59
N ILE A 268 -24.29 9.00 -5.87
CA ILE A 268 -22.82 9.01 -5.75
C ILE A 268 -22.20 9.14 -7.13
N GLY A 269 -21.28 10.09 -7.31
CA GLY A 269 -20.46 10.26 -8.52
C GLY A 269 -20.34 11.69 -9.00
N PRO A 270 -19.64 11.94 -10.12
CA PRO A 270 -19.38 13.28 -10.64
C PRO A 270 -20.67 14.08 -10.88
N GLY A 271 -20.68 15.31 -10.38
CA GLY A 271 -21.83 16.21 -10.49
C GLY A 271 -23.02 15.83 -9.60
N LYS A 272 -22.86 14.85 -8.74
CA LYS A 272 -23.82 14.49 -7.68
C LYS A 272 -23.33 15.06 -6.35
N THR A 273 -24.26 15.19 -5.41
CA THR A 273 -23.95 15.52 -4.02
C THR A 273 -24.64 14.48 -3.15
N PHE A 274 -23.86 13.66 -2.50
CA PHE A 274 -24.38 12.64 -1.61
C PHE A 274 -24.54 13.18 -0.20
N GLU A 275 -25.76 13.19 0.32
CA GLU A 275 -26.08 13.66 1.67
C GLU A 275 -26.68 12.51 2.51
N PHE A 276 -25.82 11.76 3.20
CA PHE A 276 -26.24 10.64 4.04
C PHE A 276 -27.30 11.03 5.08
N LYS A 277 -27.26 12.28 5.55
CA LYS A 277 -28.19 12.78 6.59
C LYS A 277 -29.63 12.89 6.06
N GLU A 278 -29.82 13.09 4.77
CA GLU A 278 -31.13 13.26 4.13
C GLU A 278 -31.82 11.94 3.81
N LEU A 279 -31.15 10.80 3.95
CA LEU A 279 -31.73 9.49 3.70
C LEU A 279 -32.73 9.09 4.80
N SER A 280 -33.70 8.27 4.42
CA SER A 280 -34.58 7.60 5.38
C SER A 280 -33.78 6.70 6.32
N LEU A 281 -34.34 6.39 7.48
CA LEU A 281 -33.71 5.48 8.45
C LEU A 281 -33.47 4.09 7.85
N GLU A 282 -34.41 3.64 7.02
CA GLU A 282 -34.34 2.33 6.35
C GLU A 282 -33.21 2.30 5.33
N HIS A 283 -33.09 3.29 4.44
CA HIS A 283 -31.97 3.39 3.52
C HIS A 283 -30.62 3.46 4.24
N LYS A 284 -30.52 4.26 5.31
CA LYS A 284 -29.29 4.33 6.12
C LYS A 284 -28.90 2.97 6.69
N ALA A 285 -29.86 2.24 7.24
CA ALA A 285 -29.62 0.93 7.83
C ALA A 285 -29.17 -0.08 6.77
N GLU A 286 -29.89 -0.17 5.66
CA GLU A 286 -29.58 -1.11 4.57
C GLU A 286 -28.23 -0.80 3.90
N MET A 287 -27.89 0.45 3.67
CA MET A 287 -26.58 0.82 3.14
C MET A 287 -25.44 0.47 4.10
N LEU A 288 -25.60 0.66 5.41
CA LEU A 288 -24.60 0.24 6.41
C LEU A 288 -24.41 -1.27 6.42
N ILE A 289 -25.51 -2.03 6.28
CA ILE A 289 -25.46 -3.48 6.13
C ILE A 289 -24.69 -3.85 4.85
N GLY A 290 -25.01 -3.22 3.73
CA GLY A 290 -24.32 -3.47 2.45
C GLY A 290 -22.83 -3.22 2.54
N MET A 291 -22.39 -2.08 3.08
CA MET A 291 -20.96 -1.80 3.28
C MET A 291 -20.28 -2.83 4.17
N LYS A 292 -20.96 -3.27 5.25
CA LYS A 292 -20.42 -4.34 6.10
C LYS A 292 -20.27 -5.67 5.36
N LEU A 293 -21.24 -6.04 4.55
CA LEU A 293 -21.16 -7.26 3.71
C LEU A 293 -20.02 -7.16 2.71
N GLY A 294 -19.79 -5.99 2.12
CA GLY A 294 -18.63 -5.73 1.27
C GLY A 294 -17.31 -5.93 2.02
N ASP A 295 -17.18 -5.38 3.22
CA ASP A 295 -16.00 -5.57 4.06
C ASP A 295 -15.78 -7.03 4.44
N ASP A 296 -16.84 -7.75 4.81
CA ASP A 296 -16.80 -9.16 5.15
C ASP A 296 -16.38 -10.03 3.93
N LYS A 297 -16.83 -9.69 2.71
CA LYS A 297 -16.39 -10.35 1.47
C LYS A 297 -14.90 -10.14 1.21
N ILE A 298 -14.41 -8.91 1.39
CA ILE A 298 -12.97 -8.60 1.26
C ILE A 298 -12.15 -9.41 2.28
N ASN A 299 -12.58 -9.44 3.53
CA ASN A 299 -11.89 -10.19 4.58
C ASN A 299 -11.89 -11.70 4.31
N LYS A 300 -13.01 -12.25 3.85
CA LYS A 300 -13.13 -13.65 3.45
C LYS A 300 -12.20 -13.98 2.28
N TRP A 301 -12.13 -13.09 1.28
CA TRP A 301 -11.24 -13.25 0.14
C TRP A 301 -9.77 -13.24 0.56
N LEU A 302 -9.37 -12.31 1.43
CA LEU A 302 -8.00 -12.26 1.97
C LEU A 302 -7.66 -13.52 2.79
N ALA A 303 -8.62 -14.03 3.56
CA ALA A 303 -8.43 -15.24 4.35
C ALA A 303 -8.40 -16.53 3.49
N SER A 304 -9.03 -16.52 2.32
CA SER A 304 -9.05 -17.64 1.37
C SER A 304 -7.81 -17.74 0.50
N GLY A 305 -6.78 -16.94 0.77
CA GLY A 305 -5.53 -16.84 0.00
C GLY A 305 -4.86 -18.17 -0.31
N ASN A 306 -3.79 -18.11 -1.10
CA ASN A 306 -3.07 -19.32 -1.54
C ASN A 306 -2.61 -20.17 -0.33
N LYS A 307 -2.65 -21.50 -0.54
CA LYS A 307 -2.07 -22.42 0.46
C LYS A 307 -0.61 -22.05 0.72
N PRO A 308 -0.20 -21.89 1.98
CA PRO A 308 1.18 -21.55 2.31
C PRO A 308 2.17 -22.56 1.73
N ILE A 309 3.31 -22.09 1.27
CA ILE A 309 4.43 -22.91 0.79
C ILE A 309 5.51 -22.85 1.87
N ASN A 310 5.86 -24.00 2.45
CA ASN A 310 6.80 -24.08 3.57
C ASN A 310 6.44 -23.14 4.75
N GLY A 311 5.14 -22.91 4.99
CA GLY A 311 4.64 -21.96 5.98
C GLY A 311 4.50 -20.52 5.47
N TRP A 312 5.08 -20.16 4.33
CA TRP A 312 5.04 -18.80 3.77
C TRP A 312 3.84 -18.57 2.87
N ASN A 313 3.17 -17.45 3.05
CA ASN A 313 2.23 -16.93 2.06
C ASN A 313 3.03 -16.24 0.94
N VAL A 314 2.96 -16.79 -0.27
CA VAL A 314 3.65 -16.28 -1.45
C VAL A 314 2.60 -15.85 -2.47
N SER A 315 2.21 -14.59 -2.43
CA SER A 315 1.17 -14.01 -3.29
C SER A 315 1.62 -12.71 -3.94
N SER A 316 0.98 -12.35 -5.03
CA SER A 316 1.07 -11.04 -5.67
C SER A 316 -0.33 -10.45 -5.77
N LEU A 317 -0.52 -9.32 -5.09
CA LEU A 317 -1.83 -8.68 -4.99
C LEU A 317 -1.91 -7.34 -5.73
N LEU A 318 -0.76 -6.74 -6.08
CA LEU A 318 -0.66 -5.38 -6.57
C LEU A 318 -0.17 -5.35 -8.01
N GLY A 319 -0.66 -4.37 -8.78
CA GLY A 319 -0.33 -4.23 -10.18
C GLY A 319 -1.02 -3.03 -10.84
N ASP A 320 -1.00 -3.04 -12.16
CA ASP A 320 -1.67 -2.06 -13.00
C ASP A 320 -3.15 -2.41 -13.26
N GLU A 321 -3.82 -1.62 -14.08
CA GLU A 321 -5.21 -1.84 -14.47
C GLU A 321 -5.39 -3.20 -15.16
N ALA A 322 -4.46 -3.62 -16.01
CA ALA A 322 -4.52 -4.88 -16.74
C ALA A 322 -4.38 -6.09 -15.80
N PHE A 323 -3.57 -5.97 -14.76
CA PHE A 323 -3.40 -6.99 -13.72
C PHE A 323 -4.73 -7.27 -12.96
N TYR A 324 -5.46 -6.23 -12.61
CA TYR A 324 -6.76 -6.39 -11.94
C TYR A 324 -7.88 -6.76 -12.90
N ASN A 325 -7.85 -6.24 -14.11
CA ASN A 325 -8.82 -6.54 -15.19
C ASN A 325 -10.30 -6.51 -14.75
N GLY A 326 -10.66 -5.53 -13.90
CA GLY A 326 -12.02 -5.38 -13.36
C GLY A 326 -12.34 -6.26 -12.14
N ASP A 327 -11.38 -7.00 -11.60
CA ASP A 327 -11.54 -7.72 -10.33
C ASP A 327 -11.45 -6.72 -9.14
N TRP A 328 -12.59 -6.11 -8.84
CA TRP A 328 -12.71 -5.12 -7.76
C TRP A 328 -12.44 -5.72 -6.39
N LEU A 329 -12.81 -6.99 -6.18
CA LEU A 329 -12.59 -7.67 -4.90
C LEU A 329 -11.11 -7.88 -4.64
N ARG A 330 -10.35 -8.29 -5.66
CA ARG A 330 -8.89 -8.40 -5.59
C ARG A 330 -8.25 -7.04 -5.32
N ARG A 331 -8.70 -5.98 -6.01
CA ARG A 331 -8.17 -4.62 -5.83
C ARG A 331 -8.45 -4.09 -4.42
N ALA A 332 -9.66 -4.30 -3.90
CA ALA A 332 -10.02 -3.93 -2.54
C ALA A 332 -9.19 -4.71 -1.50
N GLY A 333 -9.04 -6.02 -1.70
CA GLY A 333 -8.19 -6.86 -0.86
C GLY A 333 -6.74 -6.41 -0.87
N ALA A 334 -6.18 -6.08 -2.04
CA ALA A 334 -4.83 -5.55 -2.18
C ALA A 334 -4.64 -4.24 -1.42
N ALA A 335 -5.55 -3.27 -1.57
CA ALA A 335 -5.51 -2.01 -0.85
C ALA A 335 -5.59 -2.21 0.67
N LYS A 336 -6.46 -3.10 1.13
CA LYS A 336 -6.63 -3.41 2.55
C LYS A 336 -5.42 -4.13 3.15
N ALA A 337 -4.74 -4.98 2.38
CA ALA A 337 -3.57 -5.75 2.82
C ALA A 337 -2.27 -4.94 2.77
N GLY A 338 -2.14 -3.98 1.85
CA GLY A 338 -0.91 -3.22 1.67
C GLY A 338 -1.01 -2.15 0.57
N LEU A 339 -1.72 -1.07 0.86
CA LEU A 339 -1.81 0.08 -0.03
C LEU A 339 -0.42 0.54 -0.47
N TYR A 340 -0.24 0.82 -1.76
CA TYR A 340 1.02 1.27 -2.39
C TYR A 340 2.16 0.24 -2.39
N GLY A 341 1.86 -1.05 -2.26
CA GLY A 341 2.85 -2.08 -2.53
C GLY A 341 3.23 -2.17 -4.01
N ASN A 342 4.35 -2.80 -4.27
CA ASN A 342 4.90 -2.93 -5.62
C ASN A 342 4.29 -4.08 -6.41
N ASP A 343 4.38 -4.00 -7.74
CA ASP A 343 4.19 -5.13 -8.63
C ASP A 343 5.21 -6.23 -8.32
N ALA A 344 4.82 -7.49 -8.54
CA ALA A 344 5.66 -8.64 -8.22
C ALA A 344 7.06 -8.59 -8.89
N VAL A 345 7.15 -8.02 -10.08
CA VAL A 345 8.42 -7.88 -10.80
C VAL A 345 9.33 -6.79 -10.20
N GLU A 346 8.75 -5.86 -9.45
CA GLU A 346 9.50 -4.82 -8.74
C GLU A 346 9.91 -5.29 -7.35
N ALA A 347 8.96 -5.85 -6.57
CA ALA A 347 9.27 -6.47 -5.28
C ALA A 347 8.23 -7.51 -4.88
N MET A 348 8.70 -8.61 -4.27
CA MET A 348 7.86 -9.64 -3.68
C MET A 348 7.93 -9.58 -2.15
N TYR A 349 6.82 -9.93 -1.51
CA TYR A 349 6.64 -9.83 -0.06
C TYR A 349 6.12 -11.13 0.57
N PRO A 350 6.85 -12.26 0.48
CA PRO A 350 6.47 -13.45 1.23
C PRO A 350 6.41 -13.17 2.74
N PHE A 351 5.38 -13.65 3.40
CA PHE A 351 5.26 -13.50 4.84
C PHE A 351 4.82 -14.79 5.53
N THR A 352 5.17 -14.94 6.80
CA THR A 352 4.75 -16.08 7.60
C THR A 352 4.48 -15.72 9.05
N ARG A 353 3.54 -16.46 9.64
CA ARG A 353 3.20 -16.50 11.07
C ARG A 353 3.32 -17.91 11.62
N THR A 354 3.69 -18.87 10.75
CA THR A 354 3.77 -20.29 11.08
C THR A 354 5.13 -20.83 10.67
N ASP A 355 5.52 -21.90 11.29
CA ASP A 355 6.69 -22.67 10.89
C ASP A 355 6.41 -23.54 9.63
N ALA A 356 7.37 -24.35 9.23
CA ALA A 356 7.27 -25.22 8.06
C ALA A 356 6.17 -26.30 8.19
N THR A 357 5.72 -26.60 9.41
CA THR A 357 4.66 -27.59 9.69
C THR A 357 3.27 -26.98 9.78
N GLY A 358 3.18 -25.64 9.84
CA GLY A 358 1.95 -24.89 9.98
C GLY A 358 1.65 -24.46 11.44
N GLU A 359 2.55 -24.76 12.39
CA GLU A 359 2.38 -24.33 13.78
C GLU A 359 2.73 -22.85 13.96
N PRO A 360 1.96 -22.09 14.79
CA PRO A 360 2.21 -20.68 15.02
C PRO A 360 3.61 -20.40 15.56
N LEU A 361 4.28 -19.39 14.99
CA LEU A 361 5.57 -18.91 15.50
C LEU A 361 5.38 -18.13 16.80
N ASP A 362 6.10 -18.53 17.86
CA ASP A 362 6.03 -17.91 19.18
C ASP A 362 7.41 -17.93 19.86
N GLY A 363 8.06 -16.76 19.95
CA GLY A 363 9.39 -16.59 20.52
C GLY A 363 9.45 -16.75 22.04
N SER A 364 8.31 -16.79 22.74
CA SER A 364 8.23 -17.13 24.16
C SER A 364 8.36 -18.63 24.42
N LYS A 365 8.09 -19.45 23.39
CA LYS A 365 8.03 -20.91 23.51
C LYS A 365 9.21 -21.60 22.86
N HIS A 366 9.66 -21.10 21.70
CA HIS A 366 10.61 -21.78 20.85
C HIS A 366 11.68 -20.84 20.30
N LYS A 367 12.83 -21.42 20.00
CA LYS A 367 13.86 -20.83 19.13
C LYS A 367 13.64 -21.37 17.73
N TYR A 368 13.96 -20.56 16.72
CA TYR A 368 13.76 -20.95 15.33
C TYR A 368 15.00 -20.73 14.49
N THR A 369 15.06 -21.41 13.37
CA THR A 369 16.04 -21.18 12.31
C THR A 369 15.34 -21.01 10.97
N LEU A 370 15.93 -20.16 10.13
CA LEU A 370 15.62 -20.06 8.71
C LEU A 370 16.92 -20.33 7.96
N THR A 371 17.00 -21.48 7.29
CA THR A 371 18.23 -21.92 6.62
C THR A 371 18.05 -21.90 5.11
N PHE A 372 18.89 -21.13 4.43
CA PHE A 372 19.03 -21.15 2.98
C PHE A 372 20.08 -22.18 2.60
N PRO A 373 19.71 -23.23 1.81
CA PRO A 373 20.69 -24.20 1.32
C PRO A 373 21.79 -23.57 0.47
N PRO A 374 22.91 -24.24 0.23
CA PRO A 374 23.99 -23.75 -0.61
C PRO A 374 23.48 -23.28 -1.99
N GLY A 375 23.84 -22.06 -2.37
CA GLY A 375 23.43 -21.46 -3.66
C GLY A 375 21.94 -21.12 -3.78
N GLN A 376 21.16 -21.23 -2.69
CA GLN A 376 19.71 -21.00 -2.70
C GLN A 376 19.28 -19.75 -1.93
N LEU A 377 20.11 -18.73 -1.89
CA LEU A 377 19.71 -17.41 -1.41
C LEU A 377 18.56 -16.87 -2.26
N PRO A 378 17.73 -15.93 -1.73
CA PRO A 378 16.64 -15.34 -2.48
C PRO A 378 17.10 -14.79 -3.84
N PRO A 379 16.50 -15.23 -4.96
CA PRO A 379 16.96 -14.89 -6.32
C PRO A 379 16.52 -13.49 -6.74
N VAL A 380 17.36 -12.51 -6.47
CA VAL A 380 17.12 -11.10 -6.78
C VAL A 380 18.22 -10.53 -7.67
N ASN A 381 17.91 -9.43 -8.38
CA ASN A 381 18.89 -8.61 -9.09
C ASN A 381 19.32 -7.41 -8.24
N ALA A 382 18.54 -7.03 -7.22
CA ALA A 382 18.92 -5.98 -6.28
C ALA A 382 19.29 -6.60 -4.91
N PHE A 383 18.39 -6.60 -3.96
CA PHE A 383 18.66 -7.11 -2.61
C PHE A 383 17.42 -7.76 -2.00
N TRP A 384 17.64 -8.51 -0.92
CA TRP A 384 16.57 -9.11 -0.14
C TRP A 384 16.73 -8.80 1.35
N SER A 385 15.63 -8.88 2.09
CA SER A 385 15.62 -8.80 3.54
C SER A 385 14.64 -9.78 4.17
N VAL A 386 14.85 -10.09 5.46
CA VAL A 386 13.90 -10.75 6.36
C VAL A 386 13.71 -9.84 7.55
N THR A 387 12.51 -9.31 7.72
CA THR A 387 12.17 -8.37 8.79
C THR A 387 11.32 -9.05 9.85
N MET A 388 11.64 -8.76 11.12
CA MET A 388 10.94 -9.23 12.31
C MET A 388 9.89 -8.23 12.76
N TYR A 389 8.68 -8.74 13.03
CA TYR A 389 7.60 -7.96 13.64
C TYR A 389 6.96 -8.75 14.79
N ASP A 390 6.39 -8.04 15.73
CA ASP A 390 5.44 -8.62 16.69
C ASP A 390 4.22 -9.18 15.96
N GLY A 391 3.85 -10.41 16.26
CA GLY A 391 2.81 -11.12 15.53
C GLY A 391 1.39 -10.57 15.75
N LYS A 392 1.16 -9.79 16.81
CA LYS A 392 -0.15 -9.21 17.13
C LYS A 392 -0.29 -7.79 16.58
N SER A 393 0.66 -6.93 16.89
CA SER A 393 0.65 -5.51 16.49
C SER A 393 1.17 -5.29 15.08
N GLN A 394 2.01 -6.18 14.55
CA GLN A 394 2.73 -6.04 13.30
C GLN A 394 3.70 -4.84 13.27
N PHE A 395 4.15 -4.39 14.43
CA PHE A 395 5.17 -3.35 14.56
C PHE A 395 6.55 -3.96 14.74
N LEU A 396 7.60 -3.18 14.50
CA LEU A 396 8.97 -3.57 14.79
C LEU A 396 9.16 -3.78 16.28
N VAL A 397 10.03 -4.73 16.65
CA VAL A 397 10.24 -5.14 18.05
C VAL A 397 11.54 -4.56 18.58
N LYS A 398 11.49 -3.79 19.68
CA LYS A 398 12.67 -3.35 20.42
C LYS A 398 13.52 -4.54 20.81
N ASN A 399 14.84 -4.44 20.60
CA ASN A 399 15.76 -5.49 20.95
C ASN A 399 17.14 -4.93 21.31
N PRO A 400 18.00 -5.71 22.02
CA PRO A 400 19.25 -5.20 22.59
C PRO A 400 20.29 -4.69 21.58
N ILE A 401 20.19 -5.10 20.31
CA ILE A 401 21.14 -4.76 19.26
C ILE A 401 20.54 -3.87 18.17
N ASN A 402 19.32 -3.37 18.36
CA ASN A 402 18.58 -2.54 17.41
C ASN A 402 18.54 -3.13 15.98
N ARG A 403 18.47 -4.48 15.89
CA ARG A 403 18.40 -5.21 14.63
C ARG A 403 16.97 -5.68 14.37
N TYR A 404 16.30 -5.07 13.41
CA TYR A 404 14.91 -5.36 13.06
C TYR A 404 14.79 -6.24 11.83
N LEU A 405 15.86 -6.33 11.05
CA LEU A 405 15.95 -7.13 9.83
C LEU A 405 17.37 -7.71 9.65
N ILE A 406 17.44 -8.72 8.79
CA ILE A 406 18.67 -9.16 8.14
C ILE A 406 18.48 -9.01 6.65
N ASN A 407 19.46 -8.44 5.96
CA ASN A 407 19.41 -8.21 4.53
C ASN A 407 20.68 -8.70 3.81
N SER A 408 20.63 -8.80 2.47
CA SER A 408 21.77 -9.29 1.68
C SER A 408 23.03 -8.43 1.77
N PRO A 409 23.00 -7.10 1.98
CA PRO A 409 24.19 -6.32 2.28
C PRO A 409 24.97 -6.77 3.52
N MET A 410 24.34 -7.45 4.47
CA MET A 410 24.99 -7.96 5.69
C MET A 410 25.77 -9.25 5.46
N LEU A 411 25.59 -9.94 4.31
CA LEU A 411 26.21 -11.23 4.01
C LEU A 411 27.73 -11.28 4.22
N PRO A 412 28.54 -10.27 3.87
CA PRO A 412 29.98 -10.32 4.11
C PRO A 412 30.39 -10.49 5.57
N GLY A 413 29.55 -10.05 6.52
CA GLY A 413 29.77 -10.19 7.96
C GLY A 413 29.14 -11.45 8.57
N MET A 414 28.32 -12.18 7.82
CA MET A 414 27.59 -13.35 8.30
C MET A 414 28.44 -14.63 8.26
N LYS A 415 28.03 -15.62 9.05
CA LYS A 415 28.66 -16.95 9.08
C LYS A 415 27.84 -17.92 8.22
N THR A 416 28.52 -18.58 7.31
CA THR A 416 28.00 -19.75 6.58
C THR A 416 28.53 -21.03 7.16
N ALA A 417 27.78 -22.12 7.06
CA ALA A 417 28.22 -23.45 7.42
C ALA A 417 29.26 -23.97 6.39
N PRO A 418 30.04 -25.04 6.74
CA PRO A 418 31.04 -25.59 5.82
C PRO A 418 30.50 -26.07 4.47
N ASP A 419 29.20 -26.43 4.41
CA ASP A 419 28.52 -26.80 3.16
C ASP A 419 28.07 -25.60 2.34
N GLY A 420 28.28 -24.37 2.82
CA GLY A 420 27.86 -23.12 2.17
C GLY A 420 26.42 -22.69 2.47
N SER A 421 25.71 -23.37 3.35
CA SER A 421 24.37 -22.94 3.78
C SER A 421 24.46 -21.73 4.71
N LEU A 422 23.41 -20.86 4.64
CA LEU A 422 23.25 -19.71 5.52
C LEU A 422 22.07 -19.93 6.46
N THR A 423 22.32 -19.92 7.76
CA THR A 423 21.27 -20.05 8.79
C THR A 423 21.09 -18.73 9.53
N LEU A 424 19.85 -18.22 9.56
CA LEU A 424 19.42 -17.13 10.42
C LEU A 424 18.86 -17.75 11.72
N TYR A 425 19.30 -17.21 12.86
CA TYR A 425 18.83 -17.60 14.18
C TYR A 425 17.75 -16.64 14.65
N ILE A 426 16.54 -17.12 14.80
CA ILE A 426 15.34 -16.33 15.15
C ILE A 426 14.96 -16.72 16.58
N GLN A 427 15.34 -15.91 17.53
CA GLN A 427 15.09 -16.15 18.95
C GLN A 427 15.24 -14.86 19.77
N LYS A 428 14.64 -14.83 20.96
CA LYS A 428 14.66 -13.68 21.87
C LYS A 428 16.08 -13.41 22.39
N ASP A 429 16.74 -14.43 22.90
CA ASP A 429 18.04 -14.33 23.54
C ASP A 429 19.19 -14.49 22.52
N ASN A 430 20.35 -13.92 22.86
CA ASN A 430 21.56 -14.08 22.06
C ASN A 430 21.87 -15.57 21.81
N PRO A 431 22.05 -16.01 20.56
CA PRO A 431 22.31 -17.41 20.22
C PRO A 431 23.70 -17.93 20.63
N GLY A 432 24.54 -17.05 21.17
CA GLY A 432 25.91 -17.37 21.61
C GLY A 432 26.99 -17.09 20.58
N ALA A 433 28.21 -17.21 21.01
CA ALA A 433 29.42 -16.91 20.23
C ALA A 433 29.40 -17.58 18.85
N GLY A 434 29.75 -16.82 17.83
CA GLY A 434 29.81 -17.29 16.45
C GLY A 434 28.47 -17.32 15.68
N LYS A 435 27.34 -17.06 16.35
CA LYS A 435 25.99 -17.01 15.73
C LYS A 435 25.39 -15.62 15.73
N GLU A 436 25.98 -14.66 16.43
CA GLU A 436 25.44 -13.30 16.61
C GLU A 436 25.27 -12.51 15.31
N ALA A 437 26.19 -12.71 14.36
CA ALA A 437 26.11 -12.07 13.05
C ALA A 437 24.84 -12.45 12.28
N ASN A 438 24.34 -13.67 12.51
CA ASN A 438 23.18 -14.26 11.85
C ASN A 438 21.90 -14.20 12.72
N TRP A 439 21.95 -13.50 13.86
CA TRP A 439 20.85 -13.43 14.80
C TRP A 439 19.84 -12.35 14.41
N LEU A 440 18.57 -12.72 14.29
CA LEU A 440 17.42 -11.85 14.17
C LEU A 440 16.61 -11.95 15.47
N PRO A 441 16.70 -10.95 16.35
CA PRO A 441 16.01 -10.97 17.64
C PRO A 441 14.49 -11.07 17.48
N ALA A 442 13.87 -12.00 18.19
CA ALA A 442 12.42 -12.23 18.18
C ALA A 442 11.74 -11.62 19.41
N PRO A 443 10.43 -11.29 19.34
CA PRO A 443 9.64 -10.88 20.49
C PRO A 443 9.44 -12.04 21.49
N ASP A 444 9.09 -11.69 22.72
CA ASP A 444 8.62 -12.61 23.74
C ASP A 444 7.13 -12.90 23.51
N GLY A 445 6.80 -13.64 22.46
CA GLY A 445 5.43 -13.90 22.04
C GLY A 445 5.32 -14.22 20.54
N ALA A 446 4.15 -13.98 19.99
CA ALA A 446 3.86 -14.27 18.60
C ALA A 446 4.79 -13.52 17.63
N ILE A 447 5.25 -14.23 16.61
CA ILE A 447 6.17 -13.71 15.58
C ILE A 447 5.45 -13.54 14.25
N TYR A 448 5.79 -12.47 13.54
CA TYR A 448 5.43 -12.24 12.15
C TYR A 448 6.71 -11.89 11.37
N LEU A 449 7.00 -12.67 10.35
CA LEU A 449 8.16 -12.47 9.47
C LEU A 449 7.69 -12.03 8.09
N VAL A 450 8.36 -11.03 7.55
CA VAL A 450 8.20 -10.62 6.14
C VAL A 450 9.55 -10.69 5.45
N MET A 451 9.61 -11.48 4.39
CA MET A 451 10.74 -11.48 3.47
C MET A 451 10.44 -10.48 2.35
N ARG A 452 11.41 -9.65 1.99
CA ARG A 452 11.30 -8.73 0.85
C ARG A 452 12.36 -9.08 -0.18
N LEU A 453 11.92 -9.29 -1.43
CA LEU A 453 12.79 -9.55 -2.57
C LEU A 453 12.65 -8.39 -3.54
N TYR A 454 13.60 -7.48 -3.55
CA TYR A 454 13.62 -6.33 -4.46
C TYR A 454 14.24 -6.71 -5.81
N TRP A 455 13.53 -6.41 -6.87
CA TRP A 455 13.85 -6.78 -8.24
C TRP A 455 14.13 -8.29 -8.36
N PRO A 456 13.14 -9.13 -8.07
CA PRO A 456 13.32 -10.58 -8.19
C PRO A 456 13.69 -10.97 -9.62
N LYS A 457 14.49 -12.02 -9.75
CA LYS A 457 14.84 -12.58 -11.06
C LYS A 457 13.58 -13.11 -11.74
N THR A 458 13.49 -12.94 -13.04
CA THR A 458 12.39 -13.47 -13.87
C THR A 458 12.75 -14.80 -14.55
N THR A 459 14.04 -15.16 -14.52
CA THR A 459 14.56 -16.45 -15.03
C THR A 459 14.93 -17.36 -13.86
N PRO A 460 14.81 -18.68 -13.99
CA PRO A 460 15.15 -19.65 -12.94
C PRO A 460 16.62 -19.53 -12.46
N PRO A 461 16.85 -19.66 -11.13
CA PRO A 461 15.84 -19.80 -10.09
C PRO A 461 15.09 -18.48 -9.88
N SER A 462 13.77 -18.55 -9.71
CA SER A 462 12.89 -17.39 -9.54
C SER A 462 11.74 -17.68 -8.59
N ILE A 463 11.35 -16.69 -7.79
CA ILE A 463 10.12 -16.73 -6.99
C ILE A 463 8.86 -16.49 -7.86
N LEU A 464 9.07 -15.97 -9.08
CA LEU A 464 8.01 -15.66 -10.03
C LEU A 464 7.69 -16.84 -10.96
N PRO A 465 6.41 -17.03 -11.34
CA PRO A 465 5.22 -16.33 -10.84
C PRO A 465 4.93 -16.64 -9.37
N ALA A 466 4.35 -15.69 -8.64
CA ALA A 466 4.05 -15.85 -7.22
C ALA A 466 3.33 -17.17 -6.91
N GLY A 467 3.86 -17.94 -5.96
CA GLY A 467 3.33 -19.24 -5.57
C GLY A 467 3.61 -20.40 -6.57
N LYS A 468 4.25 -20.13 -7.72
CA LYS A 468 4.58 -21.12 -8.77
C LYS A 468 6.04 -21.02 -9.23
N GLY A 469 6.83 -20.15 -8.65
CA GLY A 469 8.24 -19.98 -9.00
C GLY A 469 9.08 -21.23 -8.73
N THR A 470 10.20 -21.34 -9.42
CA THR A 470 11.15 -22.46 -9.27
C THR A 470 11.98 -22.37 -7.99
N TRP A 471 12.01 -21.20 -7.34
CA TRP A 471 12.53 -20.98 -6.01
C TRP A 471 11.39 -20.62 -5.07
N GLN A 472 11.42 -21.19 -3.87
CA GLN A 472 10.46 -20.91 -2.81
C GLN A 472 11.21 -20.60 -1.52
N PRO A 473 10.69 -19.73 -0.64
CA PRO A 473 11.31 -19.49 0.66
C PRO A 473 11.44 -20.79 1.45
N PRO A 474 12.60 -21.06 2.06
CA PRO A 474 12.74 -22.20 2.96
C PRO A 474 11.85 -22.01 4.20
N GLY A 475 11.36 -23.09 4.75
CA GLY A 475 10.51 -23.04 5.93
C GLY A 475 11.26 -22.67 7.19
N VAL A 476 10.63 -21.90 8.06
CA VAL A 476 11.10 -21.63 9.41
C VAL A 476 10.95 -22.92 10.22
N LYS A 477 11.98 -23.32 10.97
CA LYS A 477 11.97 -24.53 11.78
C LYS A 477 12.27 -24.19 13.22
N TRP A 478 11.49 -24.73 14.15
CA TRP A 478 11.83 -24.64 15.56
C TRP A 478 13.01 -25.57 15.90
N VAL A 479 13.79 -25.17 16.86
CA VAL A 479 14.92 -25.95 17.40
C VAL A 479 14.74 -26.14 18.90
N SER A 480 15.03 -27.32 19.38
CA SER A 480 14.95 -27.69 20.78
C SER A 480 16.02 -27.00 21.64
#